data_35228035919a7159dd0c8090d5797c03
#
_entry.id   35228035919a7159dd0c8090d5797c03
#
_cell.length_a   1.000
_cell.length_b   1.000
_cell.length_c   1.000
_cell.angle_alpha   90.00
_cell.angle_beta   90.00
_cell.angle_gamma   90.00
#
_symmetry.space_group_name_H-M   'P 1'
#
loop_
_entity.id
_entity.type
_entity.pdbx_description
1 polymer ?
#
loop_
_entity_poly.entity_id
_entity_poly.type
_entity_poly.pdbx_seq_one_letter_code
_entity_poly.pdbx_strand_id
1 'polypeptide(L)'
;VTKEEINEAVEAAYAEADAVKADIQKKGEETIAYLEKTDKLGIVLAGRPYHLDPEINHGLPELINSYDIAVLTEDSVAHLGKVERPLIVSDQWMYHSRLYKAANYVKSSRNLELIQLNSFGCGLDAVTTDCVNDILTNSGKIYTVLKIDEVSNLGAARIRIRSLISAVNVRRKHNFTPCPMPSNYNRVEFTTDMKDYTVLVPQLSPIHFNVLAPAMRHMGLNIEILPDATKEVIDTGLKYVNNDACYPSLIVVGQMMHAITSGKYDINKLALIMTQTLSLIHI
;
A
#
# COMPACT_ATOMS: atom_id res chain seq x y z
N VAL A 1 -8.86 -35.15 25.88
CA VAL A 1 -7.94 -34.76 24.78
C VAL A 1 -6.54 -34.76 25.36
N THR A 2 -5.66 -35.57 24.83
CA THR A 2 -4.26 -35.67 25.26
C THR A 2 -3.40 -34.61 24.54
N LYS A 3 -2.18 -34.39 25.02
CA LYS A 3 -1.22 -33.50 24.36
C LYS A 3 -0.80 -34.03 22.98
N GLU A 4 -0.71 -35.35 22.88
CA GLU A 4 -0.38 -36.06 21.65
C GLU A 4 -1.46 -35.82 20.58
N GLU A 5 -2.75 -36.01 20.93
CA GLU A 5 -3.87 -35.74 20.03
C GLU A 5 -3.92 -34.29 19.57
N ILE A 6 -3.59 -33.34 20.45
CA ILE A 6 -3.50 -31.89 20.07
C ILE A 6 -2.37 -31.67 19.07
N ASN A 7 -1.18 -32.23 19.32
CA ASN A 7 -0.03 -32.07 18.43
C ASN A 7 -0.31 -32.65 17.05
N GLU A 8 -0.85 -33.86 16.98
CA GLU A 8 -1.23 -34.52 15.72
C GLU A 8 -2.26 -33.69 14.94
N ALA A 9 -3.26 -33.14 15.61
CA ALA A 9 -4.25 -32.29 14.98
C ALA A 9 -3.64 -30.95 14.44
N VAL A 10 -2.71 -30.36 15.20
CA VAL A 10 -2.00 -29.14 14.78
C VAL A 10 -1.10 -29.41 13.57
N GLU A 11 -0.34 -30.50 13.59
CA GLU A 11 0.52 -30.89 12.45
C GLU A 11 -0.32 -31.16 11.19
N ALA A 12 -1.43 -31.88 11.32
CA ALA A 12 -2.34 -32.15 10.21
C ALA A 12 -2.95 -30.84 9.66
N ALA A 13 -3.34 -29.90 10.52
CA ALA A 13 -3.88 -28.61 10.11
C ALA A 13 -2.86 -27.75 9.35
N TYR A 14 -1.60 -27.70 9.79
CA TYR A 14 -0.55 -26.99 9.07
C TYR A 14 -0.21 -27.64 7.73
N ALA A 15 -0.15 -28.97 7.68
CA ALA A 15 0.07 -29.70 6.43
C ALA A 15 -1.03 -29.41 5.40
N GLU A 16 -2.29 -29.39 5.82
CA GLU A 16 -3.42 -29.03 4.94
C GLU A 16 -3.37 -27.59 4.49
N ALA A 17 -3.03 -26.64 5.38
CA ALA A 17 -2.87 -25.23 5.02
C ALA A 17 -1.77 -25.03 3.98
N ASP A 18 -0.65 -25.74 4.09
CA ASP A 18 0.44 -25.69 3.10
C ASP A 18 0.02 -26.35 1.77
N ALA A 19 -0.75 -27.44 1.79
CA ALA A 19 -1.30 -28.08 0.59
C ALA A 19 -2.25 -27.14 -0.16
N VAL A 20 -3.19 -26.51 0.52
CA VAL A 20 -4.12 -25.53 -0.07
C VAL A 20 -3.33 -24.36 -0.71
N LYS A 21 -2.31 -23.85 -0.04
CA LYS A 21 -1.45 -22.78 -0.58
C LYS A 21 -0.74 -23.25 -1.85
N ALA A 22 -0.19 -24.46 -1.87
CA ALA A 22 0.47 -25.02 -3.04
C ALA A 22 -0.49 -25.19 -4.22
N ASP A 23 -1.72 -25.63 -3.96
CA ASP A 23 -2.76 -25.77 -4.99
C ASP A 23 -3.16 -24.41 -5.61
N ILE A 24 -3.32 -23.36 -4.79
CA ILE A 24 -3.59 -22.00 -5.26
C ILE A 24 -2.43 -21.51 -6.16
N GLN A 25 -1.19 -21.69 -5.74
CA GLN A 25 -0.01 -21.30 -6.50
C GLN A 25 0.07 -22.05 -7.83
N LYS A 26 -0.09 -23.36 -7.81
CA LYS A 26 -0.10 -24.20 -9.02
C LYS A 26 -1.20 -23.75 -9.99
N LYS A 27 -2.40 -23.44 -9.48
CA LYS A 27 -3.49 -22.93 -10.32
C LYS A 27 -3.19 -21.59 -10.93
N GLY A 28 -2.49 -20.73 -10.21
CA GLY A 28 -1.96 -19.47 -10.72
C GLY A 28 -1.00 -19.68 -11.89
N GLU A 29 -0.01 -20.56 -11.73
CA GLU A 29 0.97 -20.90 -12.77
C GLU A 29 0.32 -21.51 -14.02
N GLU A 30 -0.61 -22.45 -13.85
CA GLU A 30 -1.39 -23.03 -14.95
C GLU A 30 -2.16 -21.95 -15.75
N THR A 31 -2.76 -21.00 -15.01
CA THR A 31 -3.52 -19.90 -15.62
C THR A 31 -2.59 -18.95 -16.38
N ILE A 32 -1.44 -18.60 -15.83
CA ILE A 32 -0.43 -17.77 -16.49
C ILE A 32 0.03 -18.43 -17.78
N ALA A 33 0.39 -19.72 -17.74
CA ALA A 33 0.81 -20.48 -18.92
C ALA A 33 -0.29 -20.51 -20.02
N TYR A 34 -1.55 -20.63 -19.60
CA TYR A 34 -2.69 -20.53 -20.53
C TYR A 34 -2.79 -19.14 -21.17
N LEU A 35 -2.64 -18.06 -20.39
CA LEU A 35 -2.71 -16.68 -20.87
C LEU A 35 -1.58 -16.37 -21.86
N GLU A 36 -0.38 -16.83 -21.58
CA GLU A 36 0.78 -16.67 -22.47
C GLU A 36 0.58 -17.42 -23.80
N LYS A 37 0.10 -18.67 -23.73
CA LYS A 37 -0.16 -19.50 -24.92
C LYS A 37 -1.26 -18.92 -25.80
N THR A 38 -2.26 -18.27 -25.21
CA THR A 38 -3.45 -17.76 -25.92
C THR A 38 -3.39 -16.26 -26.23
N ASP A 39 -2.36 -15.56 -25.77
CA ASP A 39 -2.22 -14.09 -25.78
C ASP A 39 -3.44 -13.37 -25.15
N LYS A 40 -4.13 -14.03 -24.22
CA LYS A 40 -5.25 -13.44 -23.49
C LYS A 40 -4.77 -12.59 -22.32
N LEU A 41 -5.64 -11.68 -21.87
CA LEU A 41 -5.41 -10.82 -20.72
C LEU A 41 -5.88 -11.51 -19.43
N GLY A 42 -5.10 -11.39 -18.38
CA GLY A 42 -5.48 -11.72 -17.00
C GLY A 42 -5.38 -10.50 -16.08
N ILE A 43 -6.20 -10.49 -15.06
CA ILE A 43 -6.16 -9.49 -14.00
C ILE A 43 -5.83 -10.17 -12.68
N VAL A 44 -4.77 -9.70 -12.03
CA VAL A 44 -4.46 -10.04 -10.65
C VAL A 44 -5.28 -9.13 -9.74
N LEU A 45 -6.24 -9.74 -9.04
CA LEU A 45 -7.06 -9.05 -8.06
C LEU A 45 -6.34 -9.08 -6.72
N ALA A 46 -5.84 -7.94 -6.30
CA ALA A 46 -5.01 -7.78 -5.12
C ALA A 46 -5.75 -7.01 -4.03
N GLY A 47 -5.41 -7.25 -2.77
CA GLY A 47 -6.04 -6.59 -1.65
C GLY A 47 -5.77 -7.32 -0.35
N ARG A 48 -6.57 -7.07 0.66
CA ARG A 48 -6.54 -7.87 1.90
C ARG A 48 -7.18 -9.23 1.65
N PRO A 49 -6.82 -10.28 2.41
CA PRO A 49 -7.36 -11.62 2.21
C PRO A 49 -8.90 -11.69 2.19
N TYR A 50 -9.58 -10.88 3.01
CA TYR A 50 -11.04 -10.86 3.06
C TYR A 50 -11.70 -10.25 1.81
N HIS A 51 -10.97 -9.51 0.96
CA HIS A 51 -11.50 -9.00 -0.30
C HIS A 51 -11.84 -10.11 -1.32
N LEU A 52 -11.37 -11.33 -1.08
CA LEU A 52 -11.71 -12.49 -1.91
C LEU A 52 -13.08 -13.07 -1.59
N ASP A 53 -13.65 -12.71 -0.45
CA ASP A 53 -14.99 -13.15 -0.06
C ASP A 53 -16.04 -12.56 -1.01
N PRO A 54 -16.94 -13.38 -1.61
CA PRO A 54 -17.95 -12.92 -2.58
C PRO A 54 -18.92 -11.87 -2.04
N GLU A 55 -19.25 -11.93 -0.75
CA GLU A 55 -20.13 -10.95 -0.12
C GLU A 55 -19.44 -9.58 0.02
N ILE A 56 -18.12 -9.59 0.21
CA ILE A 56 -17.33 -8.37 0.35
C ILE A 56 -16.98 -7.77 -1.00
N ASN A 57 -16.62 -8.57 -1.99
CA ASN A 57 -16.23 -8.08 -3.31
C ASN A 57 -17.41 -7.82 -4.25
N HIS A 58 -18.64 -8.15 -3.82
CA HIS A 58 -19.88 -7.90 -4.55
C HIS A 58 -19.91 -8.47 -5.99
N GLY A 59 -19.17 -9.54 -6.27
CA GLY A 59 -19.12 -10.17 -7.59
C GLY A 59 -18.17 -9.48 -8.58
N LEU A 60 -17.14 -8.81 -8.10
CA LEU A 60 -16.10 -8.21 -8.96
C LEU A 60 -15.35 -9.26 -9.82
N PRO A 61 -14.97 -10.44 -9.33
CA PRO A 61 -14.36 -11.48 -10.16
C PRO A 61 -15.25 -11.90 -11.33
N GLU A 62 -16.54 -12.08 -11.08
CA GLU A 62 -17.54 -12.45 -12.10
C GLU A 62 -17.71 -11.34 -13.13
N LEU A 63 -17.71 -10.08 -12.67
CA LEU A 63 -17.76 -8.93 -13.56
C LEU A 63 -16.54 -8.88 -14.49
N ILE A 64 -15.34 -9.14 -13.98
CA ILE A 64 -14.11 -9.18 -14.79
C ILE A 64 -14.16 -10.34 -15.77
N ASN A 65 -14.55 -11.54 -15.31
CA ASN A 65 -14.71 -12.71 -16.17
C ASN A 65 -15.73 -12.50 -17.27
N SER A 66 -16.76 -11.68 -17.06
CA SER A 66 -17.76 -11.36 -18.10
C SER A 66 -17.18 -10.63 -19.33
N TYR A 67 -15.96 -10.11 -19.24
CA TYR A 67 -15.20 -9.51 -20.33
C TYR A 67 -14.19 -10.48 -20.99
N ASP A 68 -14.30 -11.79 -20.77
CA ASP A 68 -13.36 -12.83 -21.25
C ASP A 68 -11.94 -12.63 -20.72
N ILE A 69 -11.80 -12.15 -19.47
CA ILE A 69 -10.53 -11.91 -18.81
C ILE A 69 -10.42 -12.85 -17.62
N ALA A 70 -9.29 -13.57 -17.52
CA ALA A 70 -9.03 -14.42 -16.37
C ALA A 70 -8.74 -13.59 -15.12
N VAL A 71 -9.23 -14.06 -13.96
CA VAL A 71 -8.95 -13.45 -12.67
C VAL A 71 -8.03 -14.36 -11.87
N LEU A 72 -6.95 -13.79 -11.38
CA LEU A 72 -6.01 -14.43 -10.46
C LEU A 72 -6.03 -13.66 -9.14
N THR A 73 -5.71 -14.32 -8.05
CA THR A 73 -5.53 -13.68 -6.74
C THR A 73 -4.05 -13.34 -6.52
N GLU A 74 -3.74 -12.37 -5.65
CA GLU A 74 -2.35 -11.99 -5.40
C GLU A 74 -1.51 -13.12 -4.80
N ASP A 75 -2.12 -14.01 -4.01
CA ASP A 75 -1.44 -15.17 -3.41
C ASP A 75 -1.15 -16.29 -4.42
N SER A 76 -1.92 -16.35 -5.51
CA SER A 76 -1.67 -17.29 -6.60
C SER A 76 -0.45 -16.94 -7.45
N VAL A 77 0.04 -15.69 -7.38
CA VAL A 77 1.16 -15.20 -8.22
C VAL A 77 2.33 -14.62 -7.43
N ALA A 78 2.12 -14.27 -6.16
CA ALA A 78 3.13 -13.58 -5.37
C ALA A 78 4.44 -14.36 -5.17
N HIS A 79 4.38 -15.70 -5.17
CA HIS A 79 5.57 -16.56 -5.05
C HIS A 79 6.52 -16.45 -6.26
N LEU A 80 6.02 -16.01 -7.41
CA LEU A 80 6.79 -15.78 -8.64
C LEU A 80 7.52 -14.45 -8.64
N GLY A 81 7.13 -13.52 -7.74
CA GLY A 81 7.75 -12.20 -7.62
C GLY A 81 8.64 -12.05 -6.39
N LYS A 82 9.41 -10.98 -6.37
CA LYS A 82 10.28 -10.61 -5.24
C LYS A 82 9.96 -9.19 -4.79
N VAL A 83 10.16 -8.91 -3.50
CA VAL A 83 10.11 -7.53 -3.00
C VAL A 83 11.40 -6.84 -3.42
N GLU A 84 11.30 -5.83 -4.25
CA GLU A 84 12.43 -4.98 -4.62
C GLU A 84 12.65 -3.91 -3.54
N ARG A 85 13.90 -3.65 -3.22
CA ARG A 85 14.28 -2.68 -2.19
C ARG A 85 15.15 -1.58 -2.80
N PRO A 86 15.15 -0.34 -2.25
CA PRO A 86 14.47 0.06 -1.01
C PRO A 86 12.96 0.27 -1.21
N LEU A 87 12.18 -0.02 -0.17
CA LEU A 87 10.77 0.38 -0.07
C LEU A 87 10.66 1.75 0.60
N ILE A 88 9.62 2.50 0.26
CA ILE A 88 9.31 3.79 0.90
C ILE A 88 9.07 3.59 2.40
N VAL A 89 8.29 2.57 2.74
CA VAL A 89 7.98 2.14 4.10
C VAL A 89 8.34 0.67 4.25
N SER A 90 8.91 0.30 5.37
CA SER A 90 9.29 -1.08 5.67
C SER A 90 8.06 -2.00 5.68
N ASP A 91 8.13 -3.10 4.95
CA ASP A 91 7.10 -4.14 4.87
C ASP A 91 7.18 -5.07 6.08
N GLN A 92 6.52 -4.71 7.16
CA GLN A 92 6.56 -5.49 8.40
C GLN A 92 5.49 -6.58 8.48
N TRP A 93 4.54 -6.58 7.54
CA TRP A 93 3.43 -7.54 7.51
C TRP A 93 3.48 -8.39 6.24
N MET A 94 3.20 -9.68 6.41
CA MET A 94 3.32 -10.66 5.34
C MET A 94 2.46 -10.33 4.11
N TYR A 95 1.23 -9.84 4.29
CA TYR A 95 0.37 -9.52 3.15
C TYR A 95 0.81 -8.28 2.37
N HIS A 96 1.48 -7.30 3.00
CA HIS A 96 2.13 -6.20 2.27
C HIS A 96 3.21 -6.73 1.34
N SER A 97 4.13 -7.53 1.89
CA SER A 97 5.18 -8.16 1.09
C SER A 97 4.59 -9.01 -0.05
N ARG A 98 3.46 -9.67 0.20
CA ARG A 98 2.76 -10.46 -0.81
C ARG A 98 2.19 -9.59 -1.93
N LEU A 99 1.56 -8.46 -1.60
CA LEU A 99 1.08 -7.48 -2.57
C LEU A 99 2.22 -6.91 -3.43
N TYR A 100 3.34 -6.54 -2.80
CA TYR A 100 4.51 -6.01 -3.52
C TYR A 100 5.16 -7.06 -4.42
N LYS A 101 5.24 -8.32 -3.99
CA LYS A 101 5.69 -9.44 -4.81
C LYS A 101 4.80 -9.63 -6.03
N ALA A 102 3.47 -9.65 -5.83
CA ALA A 102 2.52 -9.77 -6.93
C ALA A 102 2.65 -8.60 -7.92
N ALA A 103 2.74 -7.35 -7.44
CA ALA A 103 2.94 -6.17 -8.28
C ALA A 103 4.25 -6.23 -9.07
N ASN A 104 5.35 -6.65 -8.43
CA ASN A 104 6.65 -6.83 -9.09
C ASN A 104 6.65 -7.95 -10.14
N TYR A 105 5.87 -8.99 -9.95
CA TYR A 105 5.66 -10.00 -10.98
C TYR A 105 4.84 -9.45 -12.14
N VAL A 106 3.70 -8.81 -11.85
CA VAL A 106 2.80 -8.24 -12.87
C VAL A 106 3.50 -7.20 -13.74
N LYS A 107 4.38 -6.37 -13.16
CA LYS A 107 5.08 -5.32 -13.94
C LYS A 107 5.90 -5.88 -15.09
N SER A 108 6.43 -7.10 -14.95
CA SER A 108 7.24 -7.78 -15.97
C SER A 108 6.41 -8.63 -16.93
N SER A 109 5.15 -8.91 -16.64
CA SER A 109 4.27 -9.73 -17.48
C SER A 109 3.55 -8.89 -18.52
N ARG A 110 3.56 -9.34 -19.78
CA ARG A 110 2.80 -8.71 -20.87
C ARG A 110 1.29 -8.97 -20.75
N ASN A 111 0.92 -10.11 -20.21
CA ASN A 111 -0.44 -10.62 -20.22
C ASN A 111 -1.21 -10.35 -18.92
N LEU A 112 -0.57 -9.74 -17.92
CA LEU A 112 -1.19 -9.47 -16.64
C LEU A 112 -1.28 -7.97 -16.36
N GLU A 113 -2.42 -7.56 -15.82
CA GLU A 113 -2.60 -6.26 -15.14
C GLU A 113 -3.03 -6.50 -13.70
N LEU A 114 -2.91 -5.48 -12.85
CA LEU A 114 -3.29 -5.58 -11.45
C LEU A 114 -4.39 -4.58 -11.13
N ILE A 115 -5.43 -5.07 -10.46
CA ILE A 115 -6.46 -4.25 -9.81
C ILE A 115 -6.34 -4.44 -8.31
N GLN A 116 -6.13 -3.36 -7.58
CA GLN A 116 -6.10 -3.40 -6.13
C GLN A 116 -7.47 -3.04 -5.55
N LEU A 117 -7.98 -3.89 -4.67
CA LEU A 117 -9.18 -3.64 -3.88
C LEU A 117 -8.79 -2.92 -2.59
N ASN A 118 -9.54 -1.91 -2.25
CA ASN A 118 -9.32 -1.10 -1.04
C ASN A 118 -10.67 -0.75 -0.42
N SER A 119 -10.88 -1.08 0.86
CA SER A 119 -12.09 -0.71 1.58
C SER A 119 -11.98 0.66 2.22
N PHE A 120 -10.82 0.97 2.78
CA PHE A 120 -10.56 2.22 3.49
C PHE A 120 -9.23 2.81 3.06
N GLY A 121 -9.15 4.13 2.97
CA GLY A 121 -7.90 4.85 2.73
C GLY A 121 -7.10 5.06 4.01
N CYS A 122 -7.09 4.12 4.94
CA CYS A 122 -6.45 4.28 6.24
C CYS A 122 -5.35 3.26 6.53
N GLY A 123 -4.41 3.65 7.37
CA GLY A 123 -3.37 2.78 7.90
C GLY A 123 -2.56 2.08 6.81
N LEU A 124 -2.54 0.77 6.91
CA LEU A 124 -1.75 -0.08 6.03
C LEU A 124 -2.20 -0.03 4.56
N ASP A 125 -3.49 0.19 4.29
CA ASP A 125 -4.00 0.24 2.92
C ASP A 125 -3.53 1.51 2.19
N ALA A 126 -3.42 2.64 2.87
CA ALA A 126 -2.85 3.86 2.28
C ALA A 126 -1.41 3.63 1.82
N VAL A 127 -0.59 3.02 2.67
CA VAL A 127 0.81 2.70 2.36
C VAL A 127 0.92 1.67 1.23
N THR A 128 0.12 0.60 1.27
CA THR A 128 0.18 -0.44 0.24
C THR A 128 -0.30 0.06 -1.11
N THR A 129 -1.32 0.90 -1.16
CA THR A 129 -1.80 1.50 -2.43
C THR A 129 -0.73 2.39 -3.06
N ASP A 130 -0.05 3.21 -2.27
CA ASP A 130 1.02 4.08 -2.76
C ASP A 130 2.22 3.27 -3.25
N CYS A 131 2.68 2.28 -2.47
CA CYS A 131 3.81 1.43 -2.88
C CYS A 131 3.49 0.60 -4.14
N VAL A 132 2.30 0.01 -4.25
CA VAL A 132 1.88 -0.75 -5.45
C VAL A 132 1.72 0.18 -6.64
N ASN A 133 1.18 1.39 -6.45
CA ASN A 133 1.12 2.41 -7.48
C ASN A 133 2.52 2.73 -8.02
N ASP A 134 3.48 2.99 -7.15
CA ASP A 134 4.86 3.28 -7.54
C ASP A 134 5.51 2.12 -8.31
N ILE A 135 5.35 0.89 -7.82
CA ILE A 135 5.89 -0.31 -8.49
C ILE A 135 5.35 -0.41 -9.93
N LEU A 136 4.04 -0.22 -10.11
CA LEU A 136 3.40 -0.39 -11.40
C LEU A 136 3.64 0.81 -12.33
N THR A 137 3.42 2.03 -11.86
CA THR A 137 3.54 3.24 -12.71
C THR A 137 4.98 3.53 -13.10
N ASN A 138 5.94 3.33 -12.20
CA ASN A 138 7.36 3.47 -12.51
C ASN A 138 7.84 2.46 -13.57
N SER A 139 7.17 1.32 -13.70
CA SER A 139 7.41 0.33 -14.76
C SER A 139 6.58 0.60 -16.04
N GLY A 140 5.76 1.65 -16.04
CA GLY A 140 4.87 1.99 -17.16
C GLY A 140 3.59 1.17 -17.24
N LYS A 141 3.27 0.37 -16.21
CA LYS A 141 1.97 -0.33 -16.09
C LYS A 141 0.86 0.64 -15.68
N ILE A 142 -0.38 0.24 -15.90
CA ILE A 142 -1.54 1.00 -15.44
C ILE A 142 -1.90 0.55 -14.03
N TYR A 143 -1.87 1.46 -13.08
CA TYR A 143 -2.39 1.18 -11.74
C TYR A 143 -3.88 1.44 -11.67
N THR A 144 -4.63 0.47 -11.18
CA THR A 144 -6.08 0.58 -10.99
C THR A 144 -6.44 0.17 -9.57
N VAL A 145 -7.07 1.07 -8.83
CA VAL A 145 -7.62 0.80 -7.50
C VAL A 145 -9.13 0.88 -7.55
N LEU A 146 -9.82 -0.08 -6.95
CA LEU A 146 -11.25 -0.10 -6.77
C LEU A 146 -11.57 0.01 -5.28
N LYS A 147 -12.35 1.01 -4.92
CA LYS A 147 -12.90 1.11 -3.56
C LYS A 147 -14.08 0.17 -3.44
N ILE A 148 -14.05 -0.66 -2.41
CA ILE A 148 -15.15 -1.50 -1.99
C ILE A 148 -15.72 -0.86 -0.74
N ASP A 149 -16.99 -0.55 -0.77
CA ASP A 149 -17.75 -0.04 0.36
C ASP A 149 -18.95 -0.97 0.65
N GLU A 150 -19.78 -0.58 1.60
CA GLU A 150 -20.97 -1.35 1.98
C GLU A 150 -22.06 -1.34 0.89
N VAL A 151 -21.90 -0.50 -0.14
CA VAL A 151 -22.86 -0.36 -1.23
C VAL A 151 -22.51 -1.31 -2.37
N SER A 152 -23.35 -2.29 -2.63
CA SER A 152 -23.20 -3.30 -3.68
C SER A 152 -23.33 -2.78 -5.13
N ASN A 153 -23.14 -1.47 -5.36
CA ASN A 153 -23.26 -0.87 -6.69
C ASN A 153 -21.94 -0.96 -7.47
N LEU A 154 -21.88 -1.91 -8.38
CA LEU A 154 -20.72 -2.12 -9.27
C LEU A 154 -20.61 -1.10 -10.43
N GLY A 155 -21.44 -0.07 -10.50
CA GLY A 155 -21.43 0.90 -11.60
C GLY A 155 -20.09 1.59 -11.79
N ALA A 156 -19.53 2.14 -10.73
CA ALA A 156 -18.22 2.79 -10.76
C ALA A 156 -17.07 1.80 -11.06
N ALA A 157 -17.11 0.60 -10.45
CA ALA A 157 -16.14 -0.46 -10.72
C ALA A 157 -16.18 -0.88 -12.19
N ARG A 158 -17.38 -1.06 -12.77
CA ARG A 158 -17.58 -1.40 -14.18
C ARG A 158 -16.93 -0.38 -15.11
N ILE A 159 -17.12 0.91 -14.84
CA ILE A 159 -16.52 1.97 -15.66
C ILE A 159 -14.98 1.90 -15.59
N ARG A 160 -14.41 1.77 -14.38
CA ARG A 160 -12.97 1.69 -14.19
C ARG A 160 -12.34 0.46 -14.85
N ILE A 161 -12.99 -0.72 -14.70
CA ILE A 161 -12.53 -1.97 -15.34
C ILE A 161 -12.56 -1.82 -16.87
N ARG A 162 -13.64 -1.30 -17.45
CA ARG A 162 -13.74 -1.06 -18.89
C ARG A 162 -12.69 -0.07 -19.39
N SER A 163 -12.41 0.98 -18.61
CA SER A 163 -11.36 1.95 -18.94
C SER A 163 -9.97 1.30 -18.93
N LEU A 164 -9.67 0.46 -17.95
CA LEU A 164 -8.43 -0.30 -17.91
C LEU A 164 -8.30 -1.21 -19.14
N ILE A 165 -9.33 -2.02 -19.42
CA ILE A 165 -9.34 -2.93 -20.57
C ILE A 165 -9.12 -2.17 -21.88
N SER A 166 -9.82 -1.04 -22.08
CA SER A 166 -9.69 -0.20 -23.26
C SER A 166 -8.26 0.34 -23.38
N ALA A 167 -7.69 0.86 -22.31
CA ALA A 167 -6.32 1.39 -22.31
C ALA A 167 -5.28 0.31 -22.62
N VAL A 168 -5.43 -0.89 -22.04
CA VAL A 168 -4.53 -2.03 -22.31
C VAL A 168 -4.63 -2.47 -23.77
N ASN A 169 -5.85 -2.57 -24.32
CA ASN A 169 -6.07 -2.94 -25.71
C ASN A 169 -5.46 -1.92 -26.69
N VAL A 170 -5.58 -0.62 -26.41
CA VAL A 170 -4.93 0.44 -27.20
C VAL A 170 -3.41 0.30 -27.13
N ARG A 171 -2.84 0.09 -25.94
CA ARG A 171 -1.40 -0.14 -25.77
C ARG A 171 -0.91 -1.37 -26.55
N ARG A 172 -1.63 -2.49 -26.47
CA ARG A 172 -1.29 -3.70 -27.23
C ARG A 172 -1.35 -3.47 -28.75
N LYS A 173 -2.42 -2.82 -29.24
CA LYS A 173 -2.59 -2.52 -30.67
C LYS A 173 -1.46 -1.65 -31.24
N HIS A 174 -0.94 -0.72 -30.45
CA HIS A 174 0.13 0.19 -30.84
C HIS A 174 1.53 -0.29 -30.46
N ASN A 175 1.68 -1.53 -29.98
CA ASN A 175 2.94 -2.08 -29.47
C ASN A 175 3.65 -1.11 -28.52
N PHE A 176 2.88 -0.50 -27.62
CA PHE A 176 3.39 0.49 -26.67
C PHE A 176 4.46 -0.14 -25.79
N THR A 177 5.66 0.44 -25.82
CA THR A 177 6.74 0.07 -24.91
C THR A 177 6.68 1.01 -23.72
N PRO A 178 6.45 0.50 -22.50
CA PRO A 178 6.45 1.33 -21.29
C PRO A 178 7.80 2.04 -21.13
N CYS A 179 7.75 3.34 -20.84
CA CYS A 179 8.93 4.08 -20.41
C CYS A 179 8.94 4.09 -18.88
N PRO A 180 9.90 3.40 -18.24
CA PRO A 180 10.01 3.45 -16.79
C PRO A 180 10.22 4.89 -16.32
N MET A 181 9.45 5.32 -15.34
CA MET A 181 9.65 6.62 -14.70
C MET A 181 10.52 6.44 -13.46
N PRO A 182 11.55 7.25 -13.27
CA PRO A 182 12.34 7.19 -12.04
C PRO A 182 11.43 7.53 -10.85
N SER A 183 11.58 6.80 -9.76
CA SER A 183 10.91 7.14 -8.51
C SER A 183 11.28 8.55 -8.09
N ASN A 184 10.30 9.39 -7.86
CA ASN A 184 10.50 10.77 -7.36
C ASN A 184 10.86 10.81 -5.87
N TYR A 185 11.11 9.66 -5.25
CA TYR A 185 11.41 9.55 -3.84
C TYR A 185 12.89 9.86 -3.57
N ASN A 186 13.19 11.15 -3.40
CA ASN A 186 14.45 11.59 -2.83
C ASN A 186 14.31 11.67 -1.29
N ARG A 187 14.76 10.63 -0.59
CA ARG A 187 14.95 10.74 0.86
C ARG A 187 16.20 11.56 1.12
N VAL A 188 16.01 12.71 1.74
CA VAL A 188 17.12 13.44 2.36
C VAL A 188 17.38 12.80 3.72
N GLU A 189 18.52 12.10 3.85
CA GLU A 189 18.91 11.53 5.14
C GLU A 189 19.30 12.64 6.12
N PHE A 190 18.89 12.48 7.39
CA PHE A 190 19.32 13.39 8.46
C PHE A 190 20.76 13.04 8.85
N THR A 191 21.70 13.96 8.56
CA THR A 191 23.12 13.76 8.80
C THR A 191 23.63 14.58 9.97
N THR A 192 24.86 14.31 10.41
CA THR A 192 25.49 15.06 11.52
C THR A 192 25.66 16.56 11.23
N ASP A 193 25.68 16.95 9.97
CA ASP A 193 25.77 18.36 9.55
C ASP A 193 24.47 19.13 9.78
N MET A 194 23.37 18.42 10.05
CA MET A 194 22.05 18.99 10.31
C MET A 194 21.74 19.16 11.81
N LYS A 195 22.75 19.10 12.67
CA LYS A 195 22.57 19.22 14.14
C LYS A 195 21.97 20.55 14.59
N ASP A 196 22.15 21.61 13.82
CA ASP A 196 21.58 22.93 14.05
C ASP A 196 20.15 23.10 13.53
N TYR A 197 19.60 22.07 12.88
CA TYR A 197 18.22 22.08 12.41
C TYR A 197 17.24 21.99 13.58
N THR A 198 16.14 22.73 13.48
CA THR A 198 15.01 22.53 14.39
C THR A 198 14.23 21.29 13.95
N VAL A 199 14.13 20.31 14.85
CA VAL A 199 13.42 19.04 14.58
C VAL A 199 12.04 19.14 15.22
N LEU A 200 11.00 19.26 14.40
CA LEU A 200 9.62 19.28 14.86
C LEU A 200 9.08 17.87 15.10
N VAL A 201 8.41 17.72 16.20
CA VAL A 201 7.80 16.45 16.62
C VAL A 201 6.31 16.69 16.83
N PRO A 202 5.40 15.98 16.14
CA PRO A 202 3.97 16.11 16.40
C PRO A 202 3.64 15.61 17.81
N GLN A 203 2.69 16.25 18.47
CA GLN A 203 2.22 15.83 19.79
C GLN A 203 1.34 14.59 19.65
N LEU A 204 1.91 13.43 19.96
CA LEU A 204 1.18 12.15 19.95
C LEU A 204 0.68 11.75 21.33
N SER A 205 1.51 11.97 22.37
CA SER A 205 1.18 11.65 23.75
C SER A 205 2.06 12.46 24.68
N PRO A 206 1.51 13.38 25.50
CA PRO A 206 2.28 14.18 26.45
C PRO A 206 3.11 13.34 27.42
N ILE A 207 2.57 12.21 27.89
CA ILE A 207 3.25 11.33 28.85
C ILE A 207 4.57 10.80 28.25
N HIS A 208 4.55 10.36 27.00
CA HIS A 208 5.74 9.82 26.34
C HIS A 208 6.73 10.93 25.99
N PHE A 209 6.26 12.04 25.45
CA PHE A 209 7.15 13.13 25.01
C PHE A 209 7.77 13.91 26.16
N ASN A 210 7.14 13.94 27.34
CA ASN A 210 7.78 14.49 28.53
C ASN A 210 9.08 13.76 28.93
N VAL A 211 9.20 12.47 28.55
CA VAL A 211 10.41 11.67 28.79
C VAL A 211 11.33 11.66 27.56
N LEU A 212 10.77 11.48 26.37
CA LEU A 212 11.54 11.32 25.13
C LEU A 212 12.22 12.62 24.71
N ALA A 213 11.56 13.77 24.80
CA ALA A 213 12.14 15.03 24.36
C ALA A 213 13.38 15.46 25.14
N PRO A 214 13.43 15.38 26.47
CA PRO A 214 14.68 15.59 27.22
C PRO A 214 15.79 14.64 26.81
N ALA A 215 15.50 13.36 26.61
CA ALA A 215 16.47 12.37 26.18
C ALA A 215 17.05 12.71 24.80
N MET A 216 16.19 13.08 23.83
CA MET A 216 16.61 13.46 22.47
C MET A 216 17.43 14.76 22.48
N ARG A 217 17.06 15.74 23.30
CA ARG A 217 17.86 16.96 23.51
C ARG A 217 19.22 16.65 24.12
N HIS A 218 19.30 15.71 25.05
CA HIS A 218 20.57 15.25 25.62
C HIS A 218 21.47 14.58 24.55
N MET A 219 20.88 13.96 23.54
CA MET A 219 21.61 13.42 22.38
C MET A 219 22.06 14.50 21.39
N GLY A 220 21.80 15.78 21.66
CA GLY A 220 22.24 16.92 20.86
C GLY A 220 21.27 17.30 19.73
N LEU A 221 20.03 16.83 19.73
CA LEU A 221 18.99 17.24 18.80
C LEU A 221 18.24 18.48 19.30
N ASN A 222 18.03 19.45 18.42
CA ASN A 222 17.21 20.62 18.73
C ASN A 222 15.72 20.30 18.50
N ILE A 223 15.11 19.61 19.47
CA ILE A 223 13.73 19.10 19.41
C ILE A 223 12.73 20.16 19.89
N GLU A 224 11.71 20.41 19.09
CA GLU A 224 10.52 21.16 19.47
C GLU A 224 9.27 20.28 19.29
N ILE A 225 8.54 20.05 20.39
CA ILE A 225 7.26 19.33 20.36
C ILE A 225 6.19 20.34 19.96
N LEU A 226 5.42 19.99 18.93
CA LEU A 226 4.31 20.80 18.48
C LEU A 226 3.17 20.79 19.53
N PRO A 227 2.41 21.89 19.66
CA PRO A 227 1.29 21.95 20.59
C PRO A 227 0.16 21.01 20.18
N ASP A 228 -0.78 20.80 21.11
CA ASP A 228 -2.00 20.04 20.85
C ASP A 228 -2.77 20.62 19.66
N ALA A 229 -3.53 19.75 19.00
CA ALA A 229 -4.27 20.12 17.80
C ALA A 229 -5.39 21.11 18.12
N THR A 230 -5.39 22.24 17.42
CA THR A 230 -6.47 23.23 17.41
C THR A 230 -7.31 23.08 16.15
N LYS A 231 -8.40 23.84 16.05
CA LYS A 231 -9.22 23.88 14.84
C LYS A 231 -8.41 24.30 13.61
N GLU A 232 -7.53 25.26 13.73
CA GLU A 232 -6.66 25.75 12.65
C GLU A 232 -5.70 24.65 12.16
N VAL A 233 -5.21 23.81 13.07
CA VAL A 233 -4.39 22.64 12.74
C VAL A 233 -5.21 21.63 11.94
N ILE A 234 -6.44 21.33 12.37
CA ILE A 234 -7.36 20.43 11.65
C ILE A 234 -7.69 20.98 10.27
N ASP A 235 -8.08 22.26 10.18
CA ASP A 235 -8.37 22.92 8.91
C ASP A 235 -7.17 22.92 7.96
N THR A 236 -5.95 23.02 8.51
CA THR A 236 -4.72 22.89 7.73
C THR A 236 -4.55 21.45 7.23
N GLY A 237 -4.72 20.46 8.10
CA GLY A 237 -4.64 19.04 7.72
C GLY A 237 -5.59 18.69 6.58
N LEU A 238 -6.82 19.17 6.63
CA LEU A 238 -7.82 18.96 5.57
C LEU A 238 -7.41 19.50 4.19
N LYS A 239 -6.49 20.47 4.11
CA LYS A 239 -5.97 20.98 2.84
C LYS A 239 -4.90 20.09 2.23
N TYR A 240 -4.15 19.34 3.03
CA TYR A 240 -2.96 18.60 2.60
C TYR A 240 -3.15 17.08 2.63
N VAL A 241 -4.14 16.57 3.37
CA VAL A 241 -4.40 15.15 3.52
C VAL A 241 -5.63 14.74 2.71
N ASN A 242 -5.54 13.59 2.06
CA ASN A 242 -6.69 13.02 1.37
C ASN A 242 -7.82 12.74 2.38
N ASN A 243 -9.06 13.06 2.02
CA ASN A 243 -10.25 12.87 2.86
C ASN A 243 -10.48 11.39 3.26
N ASP A 244 -9.89 10.45 2.55
CA ASP A 244 -9.94 9.03 2.89
C ASP A 244 -8.95 8.63 3.98
N ALA A 245 -8.00 9.51 4.34
CA ALA A 245 -7.05 9.23 5.41
C ALA A 245 -7.72 9.29 6.79
N CYS A 246 -7.18 8.53 7.73
CA CYS A 246 -7.71 8.50 9.09
C CYS A 246 -7.51 9.83 9.82
N TYR A 247 -8.40 10.13 10.77
CA TYR A 247 -8.35 11.38 11.52
C TYR A 247 -7.04 11.65 12.25
N PRO A 248 -6.38 10.66 12.89
CA PRO A 248 -5.05 10.86 13.49
C PRO A 248 -3.99 11.31 12.48
N SER A 249 -3.98 10.76 11.28
CA SER A 249 -3.06 11.18 10.21
C SER A 249 -3.31 12.63 9.79
N LEU A 250 -4.58 13.01 9.67
CA LEU A 250 -4.98 14.38 9.37
C LEU A 250 -4.46 15.35 10.43
N ILE A 251 -4.58 15.01 11.72
CA ILE A 251 -4.08 15.84 12.82
C ILE A 251 -2.56 15.97 12.76
N VAL A 252 -1.84 14.86 12.61
CA VAL A 252 -0.38 14.86 12.61
C VAL A 252 0.20 15.66 11.44
N VAL A 253 -0.31 15.41 10.23
CA VAL A 253 0.08 16.20 9.06
C VAL A 253 -0.33 17.66 9.22
N GLY A 254 -1.51 17.91 9.78
CA GLY A 254 -1.99 19.24 10.10
C GLY A 254 -1.06 20.00 11.04
N GLN A 255 -0.59 19.37 12.13
CA GLN A 255 0.39 19.98 13.05
C GLN A 255 1.69 20.35 12.34
N MET A 256 2.24 19.43 11.56
CA MET A 256 3.49 19.66 10.81
C MET A 256 3.32 20.78 9.78
N MET A 257 2.29 20.69 8.95
CA MET A 257 2.05 21.70 7.89
C MET A 257 1.69 23.07 8.45
N HIS A 258 0.92 23.12 9.54
CA HIS A 258 0.63 24.38 10.23
C HIS A 258 1.91 25.02 10.77
N ALA A 259 2.81 24.25 11.36
CA ALA A 259 4.09 24.74 11.84
C ALA A 259 4.98 25.25 10.67
N ILE A 260 5.11 24.47 9.59
CA ILE A 260 5.90 24.84 8.40
C ILE A 260 5.38 26.14 7.78
N THR A 261 4.06 26.29 7.66
CA THR A 261 3.44 27.45 7.02
C THR A 261 3.25 28.65 7.94
N SER A 262 3.51 28.51 9.24
CA SER A 262 3.34 29.59 10.24
C SER A 262 4.31 30.75 10.09
N GLY A 263 5.42 30.57 9.37
CA GLY A 263 6.51 31.54 9.30
C GLY A 263 7.37 31.63 10.56
N LYS A 264 7.10 30.81 11.57
CA LYS A 264 7.86 30.78 12.84
C LYS A 264 9.25 30.16 12.68
N TYR A 265 9.41 29.26 11.72
CA TYR A 265 10.61 28.44 11.54
C TYR A 265 11.33 28.76 10.23
N ASP A 266 12.66 28.67 10.23
CA ASP A 266 13.44 28.68 8.99
C ASP A 266 13.29 27.33 8.29
N ILE A 267 12.53 27.31 7.19
CA ILE A 267 12.24 26.10 6.42
C ILE A 267 13.49 25.44 5.81
N ASN A 268 14.59 26.19 5.67
CA ASN A 268 15.86 25.64 5.15
C ASN A 268 16.66 24.89 6.25
N LYS A 269 16.29 25.10 7.52
CA LYS A 269 16.90 24.46 8.69
C LYS A 269 15.86 23.73 9.53
N LEU A 270 14.91 23.09 8.87
CA LEU A 270 13.82 22.39 9.49
C LEU A 270 13.87 20.91 9.14
N ALA A 271 13.66 20.06 10.15
CA ALA A 271 13.49 18.64 9.99
C ALA A 271 12.22 18.19 10.70
N LEU A 272 11.64 17.09 10.25
CA LEU A 272 10.48 16.47 10.86
C LEU A 272 10.88 15.09 11.37
N ILE A 273 10.39 14.73 12.54
CA ILE A 273 10.53 13.37 13.05
C ILE A 273 9.16 12.77 13.30
N MET A 274 9.01 11.54 12.91
CA MET A 274 7.80 10.76 13.09
C MET A 274 8.15 9.34 13.48
N THR A 275 7.43 8.78 14.44
CA THR A 275 7.58 7.37 14.78
C THR A 275 6.95 6.50 13.70
N GLN A 276 7.68 5.52 13.25
CA GLN A 276 7.17 4.51 12.33
C GLN A 276 6.64 3.33 13.15
N THR A 277 5.33 3.12 13.10
CA THR A 277 4.67 1.95 13.69
C THR A 277 3.94 1.16 12.62
N LEU A 278 3.48 -0.04 12.97
CA LEU A 278 2.75 -0.94 12.06
C LEU A 278 1.37 -0.45 11.63
N SER A 279 0.85 0.61 12.24
CA SER A 279 -0.47 1.16 11.95
C SER A 279 -0.45 2.67 11.92
N LEU A 280 -1.37 3.27 11.22
CA LEU A 280 -1.85 4.67 11.24
C LEU A 280 -0.84 5.82 11.03
N ILE A 281 0.46 5.65 11.12
CA ILE A 281 1.42 6.77 11.15
C ILE A 281 2.38 6.77 9.93
N HIS A 282 2.05 6.09 8.87
CA HIS A 282 2.91 5.97 7.69
C HIS A 282 2.58 6.92 6.55
N ILE A 283 1.82 7.94 6.83
CA ILE A 283 1.34 8.85 5.80
C ILE A 283 2.28 10.02 5.62
#